data_41ee5462a802ea5116e01e651c80210a
#
_entry.id   41ee5462a802ea5116e01e651c80210a
#
_cell.length_a   1.000
_cell.length_b   1.000
_cell.length_c   1.000
_cell.angle_alpha   90.00
_cell.angle_beta   90.00
_cell.angle_gamma   90.00
#
_symmetry.space_group_name_H-M   'P 1'
#
loop_
_entity.id
_entity.type
_entity.pdbx_description
1 polymer ?
#
loop_
_entity_poly.entity_id
_entity_poly.type
_entity_poly.pdbx_seq_one_letter_code
_entity_poly.pdbx_strand_id
1 'polypeptide(L)'
;ADAQLFLNAVWLFTEFAHHPLAAEWRAWVERFGCRTMDIQAGRHDEICAWVSHLPQFLSTALSAMLEDRFGNAPDLRAIGGRALREMTRLGASPYSMWRDVAHTNQEAISEALLAMEQRLAHLRENLKTPELRDEFERANRFRAN
;
A
#
# COMPACT_ATOMS: atom_id res chain seq x y z
N ALA A 1 -20.77 6.07 8.19
CA ALA A 1 -20.47 6.34 6.77
C ALA A 1 -20.09 7.82 6.65
N ASP A 2 -19.00 8.11 5.96
CA ASP A 2 -18.53 9.48 5.71
C ASP A 2 -18.82 9.85 4.25
N ALA A 3 -19.71 10.81 4.03
CA ALA A 3 -20.07 11.27 2.69
C ALA A 3 -18.90 12.00 1.98
N GLN A 4 -17.90 12.46 2.74
CA GLN A 4 -16.71 13.12 2.19
C GLN A 4 -15.62 12.15 1.73
N LEU A 5 -15.80 10.84 1.93
CA LEU A 5 -14.82 9.81 1.56
C LEU A 5 -14.41 9.88 0.08
N PHE A 6 -15.34 10.25 -0.78
CA PHE A 6 -15.13 10.35 -2.23
C PHE A 6 -14.60 11.72 -2.69
N LEU A 7 -14.64 12.74 -1.84
CA LEU A 7 -14.23 14.09 -2.23
C LEU A 7 -12.74 14.14 -2.54
N ASN A 8 -12.40 14.55 -3.76
CA ASN A 8 -11.03 14.58 -4.32
C ASN A 8 -10.33 13.21 -4.45
N ALA A 9 -11.02 12.11 -4.16
CA ALA A 9 -10.49 10.78 -4.46
C ALA A 9 -10.31 10.60 -5.98
N VAL A 10 -9.40 9.73 -6.38
CA VAL A 10 -9.21 9.37 -7.80
C VAL A 10 -9.94 8.07 -8.06
N TRP A 11 -10.84 8.11 -9.06
CA TRP A 11 -11.51 6.92 -9.58
C TRP A 11 -10.87 6.49 -10.90
N LEU A 12 -10.38 5.27 -10.94
CA LEU A 12 -9.67 4.73 -12.09
C LEU A 12 -10.63 3.98 -13.02
N PHE A 13 -10.55 4.27 -14.32
CA PHE A 13 -11.24 3.52 -15.36
C PHE A 13 -10.22 2.74 -16.19
N THR A 14 -10.45 1.44 -16.36
CA THR A 14 -9.62 0.54 -17.17
C THR A 14 -10.25 0.29 -18.56
N GLU A 15 -10.07 -0.86 -19.15
CA GLU A 15 -10.35 -1.20 -20.56
C GLU A 15 -11.77 -0.91 -21.06
N PHE A 16 -12.77 -0.79 -20.21
CA PHE A 16 -14.16 -0.51 -20.59
C PHE A 16 -14.49 1.00 -20.60
N ALA A 17 -13.50 1.88 -20.58
CA ALA A 17 -13.70 3.33 -20.54
C ALA A 17 -14.56 3.88 -21.69
N HIS A 18 -14.59 3.18 -22.84
CA HIS A 18 -15.37 3.57 -24.04
C HIS A 18 -16.79 3.00 -24.06
N HIS A 19 -17.18 2.17 -23.11
CA HIS A 19 -18.55 1.64 -23.06
C HIS A 19 -19.54 2.75 -22.68
N PRO A 20 -20.73 2.84 -23.31
CA PRO A 20 -21.71 3.89 -23.00
C PRO A 20 -22.07 4.01 -21.51
N LEU A 21 -22.21 2.87 -20.81
CA LEU A 21 -22.45 2.83 -19.36
C LEU A 21 -21.26 3.36 -18.55
N ALA A 22 -20.04 3.25 -19.06
CA ALA A 22 -18.87 3.83 -18.39
C ALA A 22 -18.90 5.35 -18.41
N ALA A 23 -19.38 5.96 -19.49
CA ALA A 23 -19.57 7.41 -19.58
C ALA A 23 -20.61 7.92 -18.56
N GLU A 24 -21.74 7.21 -18.45
CA GLU A 24 -22.76 7.51 -17.46
C GLU A 24 -22.22 7.36 -16.03
N TRP A 25 -21.52 6.26 -15.76
CA TRP A 25 -20.92 6.01 -14.44
C TRP A 25 -19.87 7.06 -14.08
N ARG A 26 -19.04 7.47 -15.05
CA ARG A 26 -18.07 8.55 -14.88
C ARG A 26 -18.74 9.85 -14.43
N ALA A 27 -19.85 10.23 -15.08
CA ALA A 27 -20.60 11.42 -14.70
C ALA A 27 -21.15 11.34 -13.24
N TRP A 28 -21.55 10.15 -12.78
CA TRP A 28 -21.96 9.95 -11.39
C TRP A 28 -20.79 10.08 -10.43
N VAL A 29 -19.68 9.45 -10.72
CA VAL A 29 -18.46 9.47 -9.89
C VAL A 29 -17.94 10.92 -9.74
N GLU A 30 -17.97 11.73 -10.79
CA GLU A 30 -17.60 13.14 -10.75
C GLU A 30 -18.58 13.96 -9.89
N ARG A 31 -19.88 13.65 -9.92
CA ARG A 31 -20.87 14.26 -9.03
C ARG A 31 -20.65 13.94 -7.56
N PHE A 32 -20.05 12.80 -7.23
CA PHE A 32 -19.64 12.47 -5.86
C PHE A 32 -18.39 13.24 -5.41
N GLY A 33 -17.80 14.04 -6.29
CA GLY A 33 -16.61 14.84 -6.01
C GLY A 33 -15.28 14.12 -6.25
N CYS A 34 -15.30 12.95 -6.93
CA CYS A 34 -14.09 12.27 -7.37
C CYS A 34 -13.49 12.95 -8.61
N ARG A 35 -12.19 12.77 -8.78
CA ARG A 35 -11.51 12.95 -10.06
C ARG A 35 -11.45 11.62 -10.79
N THR A 36 -11.64 11.62 -12.10
CA THR A 36 -11.56 10.41 -12.91
C THR A 36 -10.25 10.35 -13.69
N MET A 37 -9.69 9.15 -13.85
CA MET A 37 -8.49 8.92 -14.64
C MET A 37 -8.61 7.59 -15.40
N ASP A 38 -8.26 7.62 -16.69
CA ASP A 38 -8.14 6.41 -17.48
C ASP A 38 -6.72 5.82 -17.30
N ILE A 39 -6.65 4.51 -17.15
CA ILE A 39 -5.41 3.77 -16.99
C ILE A 39 -5.53 2.40 -17.65
N GLN A 40 -4.47 1.94 -18.30
CA GLN A 40 -4.42 0.59 -18.83
C GLN A 40 -4.42 -0.43 -17.67
N ALA A 41 -5.15 -1.55 -17.80
CA ALA A 41 -5.33 -2.53 -16.73
C ALA A 41 -3.99 -3.07 -16.18
N GLY A 42 -3.08 -3.48 -17.06
CA GLY A 42 -1.75 -3.95 -16.62
C GLY A 42 -0.94 -2.89 -15.87
N ARG A 43 -1.05 -1.61 -16.29
CA ARG A 43 -0.39 -0.51 -15.57
C ARG A 43 -1.04 -0.21 -14.23
N HIS A 44 -2.37 -0.35 -14.14
CA HIS A 44 -3.11 -0.28 -12.87
C HIS A 44 -2.58 -1.32 -11.89
N ASP A 45 -2.49 -2.58 -12.33
CA ASP A 45 -2.08 -3.69 -11.49
C ASP A 45 -0.63 -3.55 -11.02
N GLU A 46 0.27 -3.12 -11.90
CA GLU A 46 1.66 -2.79 -11.57
C GLU A 46 1.73 -1.69 -10.48
N ILE A 47 1.06 -0.56 -10.68
CA ILE A 47 1.08 0.54 -9.71
C ILE A 47 0.45 0.12 -8.39
N CYS A 48 -0.70 -0.57 -8.41
CA CYS A 48 -1.38 -1.03 -7.21
C CYS A 48 -0.53 -2.00 -6.39
N ALA A 49 0.31 -2.82 -7.04
CA ALA A 49 1.26 -3.68 -6.33
C ALA A 49 2.20 -2.87 -5.44
N TRP A 50 2.68 -1.71 -5.90
CA TRP A 50 3.61 -0.86 -5.15
C TRP A 50 2.94 0.07 -4.14
N VAL A 51 1.82 0.71 -4.49
CA VAL A 51 1.24 1.78 -3.66
C VAL A 51 0.16 1.29 -2.69
N SER A 52 -0.37 0.10 -2.90
CA SER A 52 -1.47 -0.49 -2.12
C SER A 52 -1.10 -1.85 -1.54
N HIS A 53 -0.73 -2.80 -2.40
CA HIS A 53 -0.56 -4.19 -1.99
C HIS A 53 0.71 -4.38 -1.16
N LEU A 54 1.85 -3.86 -1.58
CA LEU A 54 3.09 -3.90 -0.81
C LEU A 54 2.94 -3.29 0.58
N PRO A 55 2.39 -2.08 0.77
CA PRO A 55 2.13 -1.53 2.11
C PRO A 55 1.25 -2.44 2.98
N GLN A 56 0.23 -3.06 2.41
CA GLN A 56 -0.62 -4.01 3.13
C GLN A 56 0.16 -5.23 3.61
N PHE A 57 0.91 -5.88 2.71
CA PHE A 57 1.67 -7.08 3.05
C PHE A 57 2.79 -6.78 4.06
N LEU A 58 3.44 -5.62 3.96
CA LEU A 58 4.44 -5.18 4.95
C LEU A 58 3.81 -4.98 6.33
N SER A 59 2.65 -4.33 6.38
CA SER A 59 1.91 -4.15 7.65
C SER A 59 1.49 -5.49 8.24
N THR A 60 1.01 -6.41 7.42
CA THR A 60 0.62 -7.77 7.83
C THR A 60 1.83 -8.55 8.35
N ALA A 61 2.95 -8.55 7.60
CA ALA A 61 4.18 -9.24 8.01
C ALA A 61 4.76 -8.68 9.32
N LEU A 62 4.82 -7.34 9.44
CA LEU A 62 5.27 -6.69 10.67
C LEU A 62 4.40 -7.08 11.87
N SER A 63 3.07 -7.05 11.70
CA SER A 63 2.13 -7.40 12.77
C SER A 63 2.28 -8.85 13.20
N ALA A 64 2.39 -9.79 12.25
CA ALA A 64 2.61 -11.20 12.51
C ALA A 64 3.95 -11.46 13.23
N MET A 65 5.03 -10.84 12.76
CA MET A 65 6.35 -10.94 13.42
C MET A 65 6.33 -10.43 14.86
N LEU A 66 5.62 -9.34 15.13
CA LEU A 66 5.49 -8.78 16.47
C LEU A 66 4.64 -9.71 17.37
N GLU A 67 3.57 -10.29 16.84
CA GLU A 67 2.76 -11.29 17.56
C GLU A 67 3.58 -12.53 17.89
N ASP A 68 4.30 -13.08 16.92
CA ASP A 68 5.16 -14.26 17.11
C ASP A 68 6.28 -14.01 18.15
N ARG A 69 6.86 -12.81 18.15
CA ARG A 69 8.00 -12.47 19.00
C ARG A 69 7.62 -12.07 20.41
N PHE A 70 6.51 -11.34 20.57
CA PHE A 70 6.14 -10.65 21.81
C PHE A 70 4.75 -11.04 22.34
N GLY A 71 3.86 -11.57 21.49
CA GLY A 71 2.49 -11.89 21.87
C GLY A 71 1.78 -10.68 22.50
N ASN A 72 1.16 -10.91 23.64
CA ASN A 72 0.43 -9.88 24.38
C ASN A 72 1.31 -9.06 25.36
N ALA A 73 2.60 -8.89 25.10
CA ALA A 73 3.49 -8.12 25.99
C ALA A 73 2.96 -6.68 26.21
N PRO A 74 2.60 -6.29 27.45
CA PRO A 74 2.01 -4.98 27.73
C PRO A 74 2.96 -3.81 27.45
N ASP A 75 4.25 -4.01 27.66
CA ASP A 75 5.32 -3.06 27.42
C ASP A 75 5.51 -2.75 25.93
N LEU A 76 5.37 -3.73 25.05
CA LEU A 76 5.39 -3.48 23.60
C LEU A 76 4.34 -2.44 23.20
N ARG A 77 3.11 -2.60 23.69
CA ARG A 77 2.00 -1.68 23.39
C ARG A 77 2.18 -0.30 24.01
N ALA A 78 2.76 -0.24 25.21
CA ALA A 78 3.04 1.00 25.91
C ALA A 78 4.16 1.81 25.22
N ILE A 79 5.23 1.13 24.76
CA ILE A 79 6.41 1.75 24.15
C ILE A 79 6.17 2.07 22.66
N GLY A 80 5.41 1.22 21.94
CA GLY A 80 5.26 1.29 20.48
C GLY A 80 4.72 2.60 19.93
N GLY A 81 3.99 3.36 20.70
CA GLY A 81 3.57 4.73 20.37
C GLY A 81 2.81 4.86 19.05
N ARG A 82 2.92 6.04 18.43
CA ARG A 82 2.23 6.39 17.19
C ARG A 82 2.79 5.63 15.98
N ALA A 83 4.11 5.54 15.85
CA ALA A 83 4.76 4.89 14.72
C ALA A 83 4.33 3.43 14.56
N LEU A 84 4.31 2.67 15.66
CA LEU A 84 3.85 1.28 15.63
C LEU A 84 2.39 1.17 15.18
N ARG A 85 1.50 2.01 15.72
CA ARG A 85 0.08 2.00 15.34
C ARG A 85 -0.15 2.32 13.87
N GLU A 86 0.58 3.29 13.31
CA GLU A 86 0.49 3.65 11.91
C GLU A 86 1.00 2.53 11.00
N MET A 87 2.15 1.94 11.33
CA MET A 87 2.77 0.88 10.53
C MET A 87 2.01 -0.45 10.58
N THR A 88 1.28 -0.74 11.66
CA THR A 88 0.51 -1.99 11.80
C THR A 88 -0.97 -1.85 11.48
N ARG A 89 -1.45 -0.64 11.19
CA ARG A 89 -2.88 -0.35 11.00
C ARG A 89 -3.54 -1.23 9.92
N LEU A 90 -2.86 -1.46 8.82
CA LEU A 90 -3.37 -2.26 7.72
C LEU A 90 -3.38 -3.76 8.05
N GLY A 91 -2.60 -4.23 9.02
CA GLY A 91 -2.56 -5.63 9.46
C GLY A 91 -3.90 -6.15 10.02
N ALA A 92 -4.85 -5.26 10.34
CA ALA A 92 -6.21 -5.62 10.76
C ALA A 92 -7.17 -5.90 9.59
N SER A 93 -6.72 -5.82 8.34
CA SER A 93 -7.54 -6.06 7.16
C SER A 93 -7.98 -7.52 7.04
N PRO A 94 -9.21 -7.81 6.56
CA PRO A 94 -9.72 -9.16 6.49
C PRO A 94 -9.03 -9.99 5.39
N TYR A 95 -8.65 -11.22 5.73
CA TYR A 95 -8.01 -12.16 4.80
C TYR A 95 -8.86 -12.42 3.54
N SER A 96 -10.18 -12.51 3.67
CA SER A 96 -11.09 -12.82 2.55
C SER A 96 -10.93 -11.83 1.38
N MET A 97 -10.72 -10.55 1.65
CA MET A 97 -10.48 -9.54 0.64
C MET A 97 -9.07 -9.68 0.03
N TRP A 98 -8.06 -9.83 0.87
CA TRP A 98 -6.66 -9.83 0.43
C TRP A 98 -6.23 -11.12 -0.24
N ARG A 99 -6.89 -12.26 0.06
CA ARG A 99 -6.74 -13.51 -0.68
C ARG A 99 -7.00 -13.31 -2.17
N ASP A 100 -8.10 -12.67 -2.51
CA ASP A 100 -8.51 -12.49 -3.91
C ASP A 100 -7.58 -11.49 -4.63
N VAL A 101 -7.18 -10.41 -3.97
CA VAL A 101 -6.16 -9.47 -4.48
C VAL A 101 -4.83 -10.18 -4.72
N ALA A 102 -4.37 -10.99 -3.77
CA ALA A 102 -3.10 -11.73 -3.91
C ALA A 102 -3.16 -12.73 -5.07
N HIS A 103 -4.31 -13.36 -5.29
CA HIS A 103 -4.49 -14.32 -6.38
C HIS A 103 -4.54 -13.66 -7.76
N THR A 104 -5.23 -12.53 -7.88
CA THR A 104 -5.41 -11.86 -9.18
C THR A 104 -4.21 -11.03 -9.61
N ASN A 105 -3.35 -10.57 -8.69
CA ASN A 105 -2.16 -9.75 -8.99
C ASN A 105 -0.85 -10.36 -8.44
N GLN A 106 -0.76 -11.69 -8.45
CA GLN A 106 0.32 -12.43 -7.81
C GLN A 106 1.72 -12.05 -8.32
N GLU A 107 1.89 -11.93 -9.63
CA GLU A 107 3.21 -11.68 -10.24
C GLU A 107 3.76 -10.32 -9.82
N ALA A 108 2.99 -9.24 -9.97
CA ALA A 108 3.41 -7.89 -9.61
C ALA A 108 3.62 -7.73 -8.09
N ILE A 109 2.79 -8.39 -7.27
CA ILE A 109 2.96 -8.41 -5.82
C ILE A 109 4.26 -9.15 -5.44
N SER A 110 4.55 -10.29 -6.06
CA SER A 110 5.77 -11.05 -5.79
C SER A 110 7.02 -10.26 -6.15
N GLU A 111 7.01 -9.54 -7.28
CA GLU A 111 8.10 -8.66 -7.68
C GLU A 111 8.31 -7.53 -6.67
N ALA A 112 7.25 -6.85 -6.25
CA ALA A 112 7.32 -5.78 -5.27
C ALA A 112 7.83 -6.25 -3.90
N LEU A 113 7.40 -7.43 -3.44
CA LEU A 113 7.87 -8.04 -2.20
C LEU A 113 9.36 -8.42 -2.29
N LEU A 114 9.81 -9.01 -3.40
CA LEU A 114 11.22 -9.34 -3.62
C LEU A 114 12.10 -8.09 -3.61
N ALA A 115 11.67 -7.02 -4.26
CA ALA A 115 12.40 -5.75 -4.26
C ALA A 115 12.50 -5.16 -2.84
N MET A 116 11.42 -5.26 -2.05
CA MET A 116 11.43 -4.82 -0.65
C MET A 116 12.33 -5.68 0.22
N GLU A 117 12.33 -7.00 0.06
CA GLU A 117 13.23 -7.92 0.76
C GLU A 117 14.70 -7.55 0.50
N GLN A 118 15.07 -7.31 -0.76
CA GLN A 118 16.41 -6.87 -1.14
C GLN A 118 16.77 -5.53 -0.51
N ARG A 119 15.82 -4.58 -0.46
CA ARG A 119 16.02 -3.27 0.18
C ARG A 119 16.21 -3.38 1.69
N LEU A 120 15.47 -4.25 2.36
CA LEU A 120 15.64 -4.53 3.78
C LEU A 120 16.98 -5.22 4.08
N ALA A 121 17.40 -6.14 3.23
CA ALA A 121 18.72 -6.77 3.32
C ALA A 121 19.83 -5.71 3.20
N HIS A 122 19.76 -4.83 2.19
CA HIS A 122 20.70 -3.73 2.03
C HIS A 122 20.76 -2.81 3.25
N LEU A 123 19.61 -2.40 3.81
CA LEU A 123 19.56 -1.60 5.02
C LEU A 123 20.24 -2.31 6.21
N ARG A 124 19.95 -3.60 6.41
CA ARG A 124 20.54 -4.40 7.50
C ARG A 124 22.06 -4.46 7.39
N GLU A 125 22.59 -4.62 6.18
CA GLU A 125 24.04 -4.73 5.93
C GLU A 125 24.77 -3.39 6.10
N ASN A 126 24.05 -2.28 5.92
CA ASN A 126 24.63 -0.94 5.89
C ASN A 126 24.26 -0.05 7.09
N LEU A 127 23.81 -0.62 8.21
CA LEU A 127 23.36 0.13 9.39
C LEU A 127 24.43 1.09 9.98
N LYS A 128 25.71 0.85 9.70
CA LYS A 128 26.83 1.64 10.25
C LYS A 128 27.69 2.29 9.16
N THR A 129 27.21 2.32 7.93
CA THR A 129 27.98 2.83 6.77
C THR A 129 27.33 4.09 6.18
N PRO A 130 28.04 4.86 5.34
CA PRO A 130 27.49 6.06 4.69
C PRO A 130 26.25 5.77 3.83
N GLU A 131 26.14 4.58 3.27
CA GLU A 131 25.03 4.11 2.43
C GLU A 131 23.66 4.24 3.13
N LEU A 132 23.64 4.11 4.47
CA LEU A 132 22.43 4.36 5.24
C LEU A 132 21.93 5.79 5.08
N ARG A 133 22.82 6.79 5.04
CA ARG A 133 22.46 8.18 4.79
C ARG A 133 21.79 8.34 3.43
N ASP A 134 22.36 7.72 2.39
CA ASP A 134 21.84 7.81 1.03
C ASP A 134 20.41 7.25 0.92
N GLU A 135 20.09 6.19 1.67
CA GLU A 135 18.75 5.65 1.74
C GLU A 135 17.75 6.64 2.38
N PHE A 136 18.13 7.28 3.48
CA PHE A 136 17.29 8.31 4.10
C PHE A 136 17.10 9.53 3.18
N GLU A 137 18.12 9.95 2.46
CA GLU A 137 18.01 11.05 1.50
C GLU A 137 17.08 10.70 0.32
N ARG A 138 17.11 9.45 -0.18
CA ARG A 138 16.15 8.98 -1.19
C ARG A 138 14.71 8.99 -0.66
N ALA A 139 14.49 8.49 0.56
CA ALA A 139 13.19 8.50 1.20
C ALA A 139 12.66 9.94 1.39
N ASN A 140 13.51 10.86 1.83
CA ASN A 140 13.17 12.27 2.00
C ASN A 140 12.78 12.93 0.66
N ARG A 141 13.53 12.65 -0.42
CA ARG A 141 13.15 13.15 -1.77
C ARG A 141 11.79 12.66 -2.22
N PHE A 142 11.48 11.39 -2.00
CA PHE A 142 10.15 10.84 -2.33
C PHE A 142 9.03 11.53 -1.55
N ARG A 143 9.26 11.89 -0.29
CA ARG A 143 8.26 12.55 0.57
C ARG A 143 8.09 14.03 0.26
N ALA A 144 9.08 14.68 -0.34
CA ALA A 144 9.04 16.10 -0.68
C ALA A 144 8.30 16.40 -1.99
N ASN A 145 8.13 15.40 -2.85
CA ASN A 145 7.35 15.47 -4.10
C ASN A 145 5.87 15.15 -3.85
#